data_2ffb69bf8e610fb44159fca6aa39f39d
#
_entry.id   2ffb69bf8e610fb44159fca6aa39f39d
#
_cell.length_a   1.000
_cell.length_b   1.000
_cell.length_c   1.000
_cell.angle_alpha   90.00
_cell.angle_beta   90.00
_cell.angle_gamma   90.00
#
_symmetry.space_group_name_H-M   'P 1'
#
loop_
_entity.id
_entity.type
_entity.pdbx_description
1 polymer ?
#
loop_
_entity_poly.entity_id
_entity_poly.type
_entity_poly.pdbx_seq_one_letter_code
_entity_poly.pdbx_strand_id
1 'polypeptide(L)'
;MKIFLDCSDAELVRTYYETGLVDGVTTNPSLMLKAGKNPKDVYKEISEIFPFHASISAEVVGETAEDMLDMAEDLIDIGPNITIKVPCTPQGLKACKELSEDEVNVNVTLIFSAAQAILAAKAGATYV
;
A
#
# COMPACT_ATOMS: atom_id res chain seq x y z
N MET A 1 6.49 -17.76 3.54
CA MET A 1 6.59 -16.52 4.35
C MET A 1 6.98 -15.41 3.41
N LYS A 2 6.36 -14.22 3.55
CA LYS A 2 6.73 -13.03 2.77
C LYS A 2 7.45 -12.02 3.68
N ILE A 3 8.49 -11.38 3.15
CA ILE A 3 9.28 -10.35 3.84
C ILE A 3 9.10 -9.02 3.12
N PHE A 4 8.66 -8.00 3.86
CA PHE A 4 8.47 -6.66 3.35
C PHE A 4 9.47 -5.69 3.97
N LEU A 5 10.01 -4.77 3.15
CA LEU A 5 10.75 -3.62 3.65
C LEU A 5 9.77 -2.48 3.98
N ASP A 6 9.94 -1.84 5.13
CA ASP A 6 9.28 -0.56 5.41
C ASP A 6 10.25 0.57 5.05
N CYS A 7 10.20 1.02 3.80
CA CYS A 7 11.19 1.95 3.24
C CYS A 7 10.61 2.74 2.07
N SER A 8 10.96 4.03 1.99
CA SER A 8 10.57 4.94 0.90
C SER A 8 11.77 5.46 0.09
N ASP A 9 12.93 4.83 0.23
CA ASP A 9 14.15 5.12 -0.52
C ASP A 9 14.38 4.05 -1.58
N ALA A 10 14.21 4.41 -2.86
CA ALA A 10 14.26 3.46 -3.97
C ALA A 10 15.66 2.83 -4.15
N GLU A 11 16.75 3.55 -3.87
CA GLU A 11 18.12 2.98 -3.96
C GLU A 11 18.34 1.93 -2.87
N LEU A 12 17.90 2.23 -1.65
CA LEU A 12 18.01 1.29 -0.54
C LEU A 12 17.12 0.06 -0.79
N VAL A 13 15.89 0.26 -1.28
CA VAL A 13 14.99 -0.82 -1.67
C VAL A 13 15.63 -1.72 -2.73
N ARG A 14 16.25 -1.15 -3.77
CA ARG A 14 16.97 -1.91 -4.81
C ARG A 14 18.09 -2.76 -4.23
N THR A 15 18.88 -2.18 -3.34
CA THR A 15 20.00 -2.88 -2.67
C THR A 15 19.51 -4.13 -1.91
N TYR A 16 18.42 -4.02 -1.17
CA TYR A 16 17.87 -5.16 -0.43
C TYR A 16 17.11 -6.15 -1.33
N TYR A 17 16.45 -5.67 -2.39
CA TYR A 17 15.79 -6.55 -3.35
C TYR A 17 16.78 -7.51 -4.04
N GLU A 18 18.00 -7.04 -4.33
CA GLU A 18 19.08 -7.84 -4.94
C GLU A 18 19.50 -9.03 -4.06
N THR A 19 19.17 -9.03 -2.78
CA THR A 19 19.39 -10.21 -1.91
C THR A 19 18.49 -11.40 -2.25
N GLY A 20 17.42 -11.18 -3.02
CA GLY A 20 16.42 -12.19 -3.37
C GLY A 20 15.48 -12.59 -2.23
N LEU A 21 15.49 -11.86 -1.10
CA LEU A 21 14.71 -12.20 0.10
C LEU A 21 13.49 -11.29 0.32
N VAL A 22 13.36 -10.21 -0.46
CA VAL A 22 12.31 -9.20 -0.27
C VAL A 22 11.17 -9.43 -1.26
N ASP A 23 9.96 -9.58 -0.75
CA ASP A 23 8.74 -9.86 -1.51
C ASP A 23 7.91 -8.60 -1.82
N GLY A 24 8.19 -7.50 -1.12
CA GLY A 24 7.46 -6.25 -1.30
C GLY A 24 7.94 -5.13 -0.40
N VAL A 25 7.25 -4.01 -0.48
CA VAL A 25 7.59 -2.79 0.25
C VAL A 25 6.34 -2.15 0.85
N THR A 26 6.44 -1.69 2.07
CA THR A 26 5.51 -0.73 2.66
C THR A 26 6.16 0.65 2.69
N THR A 27 5.38 1.68 2.44
CA THR A 27 5.88 3.05 2.34
C THR A 27 5.09 4.01 3.23
N ASN A 28 5.63 5.21 3.39
CA ASN A 28 4.98 6.28 4.14
C ASN A 28 5.06 7.61 3.37
N PRO A 29 3.93 8.11 2.84
CA PRO A 29 3.90 9.33 2.04
C PRO A 29 4.35 10.57 2.83
N SER A 30 4.08 10.64 4.14
CA SER A 30 4.52 11.77 4.97
C SER A 30 6.04 11.87 5.07
N LEU A 31 6.75 10.73 5.11
CA LEU A 31 8.21 10.71 5.09
C LEU A 31 8.76 11.12 3.73
N MET A 32 8.11 10.71 2.63
CA MET A 32 8.49 11.12 1.27
C MET A 32 8.40 12.63 1.10
N LEU A 33 7.28 13.23 1.51
CA LEU A 33 7.06 14.67 1.44
C LEU A 33 8.07 15.45 2.29
N LYS A 34 8.38 14.97 3.51
CA LYS A 34 9.42 15.59 4.36
C LYS A 34 10.80 15.53 3.73
N ALA A 35 11.09 14.51 2.94
CA ALA A 35 12.33 14.38 2.16
C ALA A 35 12.30 15.20 0.84
N GLY A 36 11.22 15.97 0.58
CA GLY A 36 11.06 16.76 -0.64
C GLY A 36 10.77 15.93 -1.90
N LYS A 37 10.35 14.68 -1.75
CA LYS A 37 10.03 13.78 -2.85
C LYS A 37 8.51 13.75 -3.10
N ASN A 38 8.11 13.63 -4.38
CA ASN A 38 6.73 13.38 -4.75
C ASN A 38 6.39 11.91 -4.53
N PRO A 39 5.36 11.55 -3.75
CA PRO A 39 5.01 10.15 -3.48
C PRO A 39 4.76 9.32 -4.74
N LYS A 40 4.06 9.84 -5.75
CA LYS A 40 3.79 9.13 -7.01
C LYS A 40 5.08 8.74 -7.74
N ASP A 41 6.07 9.61 -7.78
CA ASP A 41 7.36 9.34 -8.41
C ASP A 41 8.11 8.24 -7.67
N VAL A 42 8.10 8.28 -6.33
CA VAL A 42 8.72 7.24 -5.49
C VAL A 42 8.03 5.89 -5.66
N TYR A 43 6.69 5.86 -5.68
CA TYR A 43 5.96 4.61 -5.93
C TYR A 43 6.30 4.02 -7.28
N LYS A 44 6.41 4.86 -8.32
CA LYS A 44 6.79 4.42 -9.66
C LYS A 44 8.19 3.83 -9.68
N GLU A 45 9.18 4.53 -9.13
CA GLU A 45 10.55 4.04 -9.03
C GLU A 45 10.65 2.70 -8.31
N ILE A 46 9.94 2.54 -7.18
CA ILE A 46 9.93 1.28 -6.42
C ILE A 46 9.18 0.19 -7.19
N SER A 47 8.04 0.51 -7.80
CA SER A 47 7.26 -0.45 -8.60
C SER A 47 8.06 -1.06 -9.74
N GLU A 48 8.93 -0.29 -10.38
CA GLU A 48 9.81 -0.75 -11.48
C GLU A 48 10.94 -1.69 -11.01
N ILE A 49 11.25 -1.75 -9.70
CA ILE A 49 12.25 -2.67 -9.15
C ILE A 49 11.68 -4.10 -9.03
N PHE A 50 10.39 -4.23 -8.77
CA PHE A 50 9.74 -5.48 -8.41
C PHE A 50 8.92 -6.09 -9.55
N PRO A 51 8.77 -7.43 -9.59
CA PRO A 51 7.89 -8.08 -10.55
C PRO A 51 6.41 -7.80 -10.24
N PHE A 52 5.53 -8.05 -11.20
CA PHE A 52 4.09 -7.76 -11.10
C PHE A 52 3.37 -8.45 -9.94
N HIS A 53 3.90 -9.55 -9.42
CA HIS A 53 3.31 -10.31 -8.31
C HIS A 53 3.80 -9.89 -6.93
N ALA A 54 4.72 -8.93 -6.85
CA ALA A 54 5.13 -8.32 -5.58
C ALA A 54 4.02 -7.41 -5.02
N SER A 55 4.24 -6.84 -3.86
CA SER A 55 3.29 -5.90 -3.24
C SER A 55 4.00 -4.64 -2.80
N ILE A 56 3.63 -3.51 -3.40
CA ILE A 56 4.12 -2.18 -3.06
C ILE A 56 2.96 -1.41 -2.44
N SER A 57 2.96 -1.28 -1.13
CA SER A 57 1.88 -0.59 -0.43
C SER A 57 1.99 0.92 -0.60
N ALA A 58 1.03 1.51 -1.30
CA ALA A 58 0.87 2.94 -1.54
C ALA A 58 -0.34 3.46 -0.76
N GLU A 59 -0.10 4.40 0.16
CA GLU A 59 -1.11 4.88 1.10
C GLU A 59 -1.96 5.98 0.49
N VAL A 60 -3.28 5.82 0.58
CA VAL A 60 -4.26 6.85 0.29
C VAL A 60 -4.63 7.60 1.56
N VAL A 61 -4.92 8.88 1.42
CA VAL A 61 -5.37 9.75 2.50
C VAL A 61 -6.70 10.37 2.11
N GLY A 62 -7.62 10.50 3.08
CA GLY A 62 -8.94 11.08 2.86
C GLY A 62 -9.79 10.96 4.12
N GLU A 63 -10.81 11.80 4.24
CA GLU A 63 -11.76 11.74 5.34
C GLU A 63 -12.92 10.78 5.04
N THR A 64 -13.24 10.60 3.76
CA THR A 64 -14.30 9.73 3.28
C THR A 64 -13.76 8.56 2.47
N ALA A 65 -14.57 7.50 2.32
CA ALA A 65 -14.23 6.39 1.44
C ALA A 65 -14.08 6.85 -0.01
N GLU A 66 -14.92 7.78 -0.47
CA GLU A 66 -14.88 8.35 -1.82
C GLU A 66 -13.54 9.05 -2.10
N ASP A 67 -13.06 9.91 -1.17
CA ASP A 67 -11.74 10.56 -1.32
C ASP A 67 -10.62 9.52 -1.45
N MET A 68 -10.70 8.42 -0.67
CA MET A 68 -9.69 7.36 -0.72
C MET A 68 -9.76 6.55 -2.02
N LEU A 69 -10.95 6.31 -2.56
CA LEU A 69 -11.16 5.61 -3.82
C LEU A 69 -10.66 6.44 -5.01
N ASP A 70 -10.99 7.73 -5.06
CA ASP A 70 -10.51 8.64 -6.10
C ASP A 70 -8.96 8.68 -6.13
N MET A 71 -8.33 8.75 -4.96
CA MET A 71 -6.87 8.71 -4.89
C MET A 71 -6.30 7.34 -5.26
N ALA A 72 -7.02 6.25 -4.96
CA ALA A 72 -6.59 4.90 -5.28
C ALA A 72 -6.52 4.66 -6.80
N GLU A 73 -7.47 5.19 -7.59
CA GLU A 73 -7.46 5.09 -9.05
C GLU A 73 -6.13 5.60 -9.63
N ASP A 74 -5.71 6.76 -9.18
CA ASP A 74 -4.43 7.38 -9.58
C ASP A 74 -3.19 6.55 -9.22
N LEU A 75 -3.26 5.78 -8.11
CA LEU A 75 -2.14 4.96 -7.65
C LEU A 75 -2.10 3.58 -8.34
N ILE A 76 -3.26 2.98 -8.58
CA ILE A 76 -3.40 1.69 -9.29
C ILE A 76 -2.80 1.78 -10.70
N ASP A 77 -2.95 2.92 -11.37
CA ASP A 77 -2.41 3.17 -12.71
C ASP A 77 -0.86 3.16 -12.77
N ILE A 78 -0.17 3.25 -11.62
CA ILE A 78 1.29 3.20 -11.56
C ILE A 78 1.81 1.81 -11.97
N GLY A 79 1.13 0.74 -11.57
CA GLY A 79 1.53 -0.61 -11.93
C GLY A 79 0.75 -1.73 -11.24
N PRO A 80 0.81 -2.93 -11.80
CA PRO A 80 0.01 -4.08 -11.32
C PRO A 80 0.47 -4.63 -9.94
N ASN A 81 1.62 -4.22 -9.44
CA ASN A 81 2.15 -4.60 -8.13
C ASN A 81 1.82 -3.58 -7.03
N ILE A 82 1.04 -2.55 -7.34
CA ILE A 82 0.56 -1.60 -6.33
C ILE A 82 -0.52 -2.27 -5.46
N THR A 83 -0.37 -2.11 -4.16
CA THR A 83 -1.34 -2.49 -3.13
C THR A 83 -1.81 -1.21 -2.45
N ILE A 84 -3.11 -0.95 -2.45
CA ILE A 84 -3.64 0.27 -1.82
C ILE A 84 -3.64 0.12 -0.31
N LYS A 85 -3.04 1.09 0.39
CA LYS A 85 -2.97 1.10 1.85
C LYS A 85 -3.99 2.09 2.41
N VAL A 86 -4.92 1.58 3.23
CA VAL A 86 -6.01 2.37 3.84
C VAL A 86 -5.95 2.28 5.37
N PRO A 87 -6.39 3.33 6.11
CA PRO A 87 -6.42 3.27 7.56
C PRO A 87 -7.57 2.38 8.07
N CYS A 88 -7.40 1.78 9.25
CA CYS A 88 -8.44 1.02 9.94
C CYS A 88 -9.47 1.96 10.60
N THR A 89 -10.25 2.62 9.77
CA THR A 89 -11.37 3.48 10.15
C THR A 89 -12.65 2.97 9.49
N PRO A 90 -13.86 3.38 9.90
CA PRO A 90 -15.08 3.02 9.20
C PRO A 90 -15.06 3.37 7.71
N GLN A 91 -14.50 4.52 7.35
CA GLN A 91 -14.37 4.95 5.95
C GLN A 91 -13.29 4.15 5.21
N GLY A 92 -12.13 3.90 5.84
CA GLY A 92 -11.08 3.06 5.25
C GLY A 92 -11.51 1.61 5.04
N LEU A 93 -12.30 1.04 5.96
CA LEU A 93 -12.86 -0.32 5.78
C LEU A 93 -13.92 -0.36 4.67
N LYS A 94 -14.69 0.72 4.49
CA LYS A 94 -15.61 0.84 3.36
C LYS A 94 -14.84 0.88 2.03
N ALA A 95 -13.81 1.73 1.94
CA ALA A 95 -12.94 1.78 0.76
C ALA A 95 -12.25 0.42 0.50
N CYS A 96 -11.75 -0.24 1.56
CA CYS A 96 -11.17 -1.58 1.46
C CYS A 96 -12.14 -2.58 0.81
N LYS A 97 -13.41 -2.58 1.22
CA LYS A 97 -14.42 -3.47 0.69
C LYS A 97 -14.65 -3.24 -0.80
N GLU A 98 -14.83 -1.99 -1.23
CA GLU A 98 -15.06 -1.63 -2.63
C GLU A 98 -13.84 -1.99 -3.50
N LEU A 99 -12.63 -1.62 -3.09
CA LEU A 99 -11.40 -1.99 -3.78
C LEU A 99 -11.20 -3.50 -3.91
N SER A 100 -11.53 -4.26 -2.85
CA SER A 100 -11.42 -5.72 -2.85
C SER A 100 -12.43 -6.38 -3.79
N GLU A 101 -13.63 -5.81 -3.95
CA GLU A 101 -14.64 -6.27 -4.92
C GLU A 101 -14.18 -6.06 -6.38
N ASP A 102 -13.32 -5.05 -6.61
CA ASP A 102 -12.68 -4.76 -7.89
C ASP A 102 -11.33 -5.49 -8.07
N GLU A 103 -11.06 -6.51 -7.25
CA GLU A 103 -9.84 -7.34 -7.28
C GLU A 103 -8.53 -6.57 -7.00
N VAL A 104 -8.61 -5.39 -6.40
CA VAL A 104 -7.45 -4.61 -5.97
C VAL A 104 -6.92 -5.14 -4.64
N ASN A 105 -5.61 -5.35 -4.55
CA ASN A 105 -4.97 -5.72 -3.28
C ASN A 105 -5.01 -4.56 -2.29
N VAL A 106 -5.44 -4.82 -1.06
CA VAL A 106 -5.56 -3.81 -0.01
C VAL A 106 -4.76 -4.20 1.23
N ASN A 107 -4.02 -3.23 1.77
CA ASN A 107 -3.33 -3.31 3.05
C ASN A 107 -4.03 -2.38 4.05
N VAL A 108 -4.67 -2.93 5.07
CA VAL A 108 -5.32 -2.11 6.10
C VAL A 108 -4.32 -1.81 7.22
N THR A 109 -3.91 -0.55 7.31
CA THR A 109 -2.94 -0.09 8.31
C THR A 109 -3.59 0.39 9.61
N LEU A 110 -2.79 0.59 10.66
CA LEU A 110 -3.22 1.03 11.98
C LEU A 110 -4.11 -0.01 12.69
N ILE A 111 -3.75 -1.26 12.56
CA ILE A 111 -4.39 -2.37 13.28
C ILE A 111 -3.69 -2.55 14.63
N PHE A 112 -4.43 -2.36 15.71
CA PHE A 112 -3.93 -2.44 17.09
C PHE A 112 -4.65 -3.47 17.95
N SER A 113 -5.61 -4.22 17.37
CA SER A 113 -6.33 -5.27 18.07
C SER A 113 -6.78 -6.40 17.14
N ALA A 114 -7.00 -7.58 17.69
CA ALA A 114 -7.53 -8.72 16.93
C ALA A 114 -8.93 -8.41 16.34
N ALA A 115 -9.76 -7.66 17.05
CA ALA A 115 -11.08 -7.25 16.54
C ALA A 115 -10.97 -6.37 15.28
N GLN A 116 -10.03 -5.43 15.25
CA GLN A 116 -9.76 -4.61 14.05
C GLN A 116 -9.26 -5.49 12.89
N ALA A 117 -8.35 -6.44 13.14
CA ALA A 117 -7.86 -7.35 12.13
C ALA A 117 -8.98 -8.22 11.53
N ILE A 118 -9.93 -8.69 12.36
CA ILE A 118 -11.10 -9.44 11.90
C ILE A 118 -12.00 -8.58 10.99
N LEU A 119 -12.23 -7.32 11.34
CA LEU A 119 -13.01 -6.39 10.51
C LEU A 119 -12.31 -6.12 9.17
N ALA A 120 -10.99 -5.92 9.18
CA ALA A 120 -10.21 -5.73 7.96
C ALA A 120 -10.27 -6.97 7.06
N ALA A 121 -10.08 -8.16 7.61
CA ALA A 121 -10.20 -9.42 6.87
C ALA A 121 -11.60 -9.61 6.27
N LYS A 122 -12.65 -9.26 7.04
CA LYS A 122 -14.05 -9.32 6.56
C LYS A 122 -14.33 -8.29 5.45
N ALA A 123 -13.64 -7.15 5.44
CA ALA A 123 -13.71 -6.16 4.38
C ALA A 123 -12.93 -6.56 3.11
N GLY A 124 -12.18 -7.68 3.14
CA GLY A 124 -11.44 -8.20 1.99
C GLY A 124 -9.97 -7.78 1.94
N ALA A 125 -9.40 -7.31 3.06
CA ALA A 125 -7.98 -6.95 3.12
C ALA A 125 -7.07 -8.13 2.73
N THR A 126 -6.08 -7.85 1.88
CA THR A 126 -5.02 -8.80 1.50
C THR A 126 -3.96 -8.87 2.60
N TYR A 127 -3.68 -7.73 3.23
CA TYR A 127 -2.72 -7.55 4.32
C TYR A 127 -3.30 -6.68 5.43
N VAL A 128 -2.77 -6.85 6.63
CA VAL A 128 -3.03 -6.01 7.80
C VAL A 128 -1.73 -5.69 8.51
#